data_1251b1b5be33beff3a58e59fa2b2e4b0
#
_entry.id   1251b1b5be33beff3a58e59fa2b2e4b0
#
_cell.length_a   1.000
_cell.length_b   1.000
_cell.length_c   1.000
_cell.angle_alpha   90.00
_cell.angle_beta   90.00
_cell.angle_gamma   90.00
#
_symmetry.space_group_name_H-M   'P 1'
#
loop_
_entity.id
_entity.type
_entity.pdbx_description
1 polymer ?
#
loop_
_entity_poly.entity_id
_entity_poly.type
_entity_poly.pdbx_seq_one_letter_code
_entity_poly.pdbx_strand_id
1 'polypeptide(L)'
;MLKPPLPLRSLLFLQLPLLGVGLNPKFLTPSGNEDIDFFLTSKPAGTLDVSTLPLPKVQCFVFNVEYMNCTWNSSSEPQPNNLTLHYGYRNFGDDKLQECGHYLFSEGITSGCWFGKKEIRLYQTFVVQLQDPREHRKQPKQMLKLQDLVIPWAPENLTLRNLSEFQVELSWSNRYLDHCLEHLVQYRSDRDRSWTEQSVDHRHSFSLPSVDAQKLYTFRVRSRYNPLCGSAQHWSDWSYPIHWGSNTSKGQCPEFLPS
;
A
#
# COMPACT_ATOMS: atom_id res chain seq x y z
N MET A 1 31.66 -42.80 11.37
CA MET A 1 32.52 -41.62 11.59
C MET A 1 31.64 -40.42 11.87
N LEU A 2 31.52 -40.08 13.15
CA LEU A 2 30.68 -38.99 13.68
C LEU A 2 31.52 -37.71 13.72
N LYS A 3 31.01 -36.64 13.14
CA LYS A 3 31.59 -35.29 13.22
C LYS A 3 31.20 -34.64 14.55
N PRO A 4 32.11 -33.93 15.24
CA PRO A 4 31.79 -33.24 16.51
C PRO A 4 31.08 -31.88 16.28
N PRO A 5 30.36 -31.38 17.28
CA PRO A 5 29.66 -30.08 17.20
C PRO A 5 30.61 -28.92 17.45
N LEU A 6 30.29 -27.78 16.79
CA LEU A 6 30.97 -26.48 16.92
C LEU A 6 30.58 -25.77 18.23
N PRO A 7 31.49 -25.00 18.85
CA PRO A 7 31.23 -24.34 20.13
C PRO A 7 30.45 -23.04 19.98
N LEU A 8 29.51 -22.82 20.91
CA LEU A 8 28.82 -21.55 21.14
C LEU A 8 29.81 -20.44 21.47
N ARG A 9 29.82 -19.37 20.71
CA ARG A 9 30.47 -18.12 21.09
C ARG A 9 29.52 -17.28 21.94
N SER A 10 29.91 -17.12 23.20
CA SER A 10 29.32 -16.20 24.18
C SER A 10 29.53 -14.75 23.73
N LEU A 11 28.43 -14.00 23.58
CA LEU A 11 28.44 -12.54 23.38
C LEU A 11 28.41 -11.87 24.75
N LEU A 12 29.53 -11.30 25.16
CA LEU A 12 29.68 -10.43 26.30
C LEU A 12 29.00 -9.08 26.02
N PHE A 13 27.97 -8.76 26.77
CA PHE A 13 27.39 -7.41 26.83
C PHE A 13 28.28 -6.50 27.67
N LEU A 14 28.95 -5.54 27.03
CA LEU A 14 29.61 -4.42 27.69
C LEU A 14 28.58 -3.35 28.04
N GLN A 15 28.28 -3.22 29.32
CA GLN A 15 27.54 -2.07 29.87
C GLN A 15 28.48 -0.91 30.08
N LEU A 16 28.20 0.23 29.46
CA LEU A 16 28.84 1.52 29.71
C LEU A 16 28.01 2.34 30.69
N PRO A 17 28.61 2.96 31.70
CA PRO A 17 27.88 3.79 32.65
C PRO A 17 27.64 5.22 32.09
N LEU A 18 26.40 5.70 32.31
CA LEU A 18 25.98 7.08 32.08
C LEU A 18 26.61 7.99 33.15
N LEU A 19 27.52 8.87 32.72
CA LEU A 19 28.00 9.99 33.53
C LEU A 19 27.03 11.18 33.31
N GLY A 20 26.26 11.49 34.33
CA GLY A 20 25.45 12.69 34.41
C GLY A 20 26.31 13.91 34.73
N VAL A 21 26.25 14.94 33.89
CA VAL A 21 26.80 16.27 34.19
C VAL A 21 25.62 17.20 34.42
N GLY A 22 25.38 17.55 35.67
CA GLY A 22 24.47 18.62 36.06
C GLY A 22 25.06 19.97 35.84
N LEU A 23 24.33 20.85 35.16
CA LEU A 23 24.62 22.29 35.06
C LEU A 23 23.51 23.07 35.73
N ASN A 24 23.88 23.75 36.85
CA ASN A 24 23.06 24.73 37.56
C ASN A 24 22.99 26.06 36.75
N PRO A 25 21.81 26.66 36.61
CA PRO A 25 21.73 28.05 36.13
C PRO A 25 21.82 29.00 37.32
N LYS A 26 22.88 29.83 37.37
CA LYS A 26 22.97 30.98 38.29
C LYS A 26 22.10 32.11 37.74
N PHE A 27 21.21 32.58 38.63
CA PHE A 27 20.50 33.85 38.51
C PHE A 27 21.50 35.02 38.58
N LEU A 28 21.46 35.91 37.61
CA LEU A 28 22.02 37.26 37.70
C LEU A 28 20.95 38.26 37.24
N THR A 29 20.47 39.04 38.16
CA THR A 29 19.70 40.26 37.91
C THR A 29 20.65 41.41 37.60
N PRO A 30 20.40 42.25 36.62
CA PRO A 30 20.83 43.63 36.63
C PRO A 30 19.64 44.59 36.71
N SER A 31 19.73 45.49 37.69
CA SER A 31 18.98 46.73 37.80
C SER A 31 19.56 47.72 36.78
N GLY A 32 18.70 48.44 36.09
CA GLY A 32 19.09 49.54 35.23
C GLY A 32 17.89 50.02 34.39
N ASN A 33 17.28 51.11 34.82
CA ASN A 33 16.31 51.88 34.05
C ASN A 33 17.00 52.49 32.83
N GLU A 34 16.53 52.22 31.63
CA GLU A 34 16.61 53.11 30.49
C GLU A 34 15.36 52.93 29.62
N ASP A 35 14.66 54.05 29.44
CA ASP A 35 13.51 54.20 28.56
C ASP A 35 13.98 53.99 27.12
N ILE A 36 13.56 52.84 26.50
CA ILE A 36 13.69 52.63 25.07
C ILE A 36 12.30 52.55 24.49
N ASP A 37 11.94 53.55 23.71
CA ASP A 37 10.76 53.57 22.83
C ASP A 37 10.72 52.31 21.95
N PHE A 38 9.83 51.38 22.30
CA PHE A 38 9.58 50.19 21.52
C PHE A 38 8.64 50.53 20.36
N PHE A 39 9.20 50.99 19.25
CA PHE A 39 8.51 50.99 17.97
C PHE A 39 8.27 49.54 17.57
N LEU A 40 7.07 49.07 17.88
CA LEU A 40 6.48 47.84 17.32
C LEU A 40 6.29 48.02 15.81
N THR A 41 7.37 47.86 15.03
CA THR A 41 7.21 47.49 13.63
C THR A 41 6.82 46.05 13.60
N SER A 42 5.49 45.78 13.64
CA SER A 42 4.94 44.52 13.25
C SER A 42 5.30 44.25 11.78
N LYS A 43 6.39 43.51 11.60
CA LYS A 43 6.70 42.92 10.29
C LYS A 43 5.50 42.06 9.91
N PRO A 44 4.80 42.29 8.79
CA PRO A 44 3.74 41.45 8.41
C PRO A 44 4.28 40.01 8.29
N ALA A 45 3.60 39.03 8.90
CA ALA A 45 3.93 37.63 8.76
C ALA A 45 4.04 37.37 7.25
N GLY A 46 5.26 37.04 6.82
CA GLY A 46 5.51 36.82 5.40
C GLY A 46 4.55 35.77 4.91
N THR A 47 3.69 36.16 3.98
CA THR A 47 2.93 35.21 3.20
C THR A 47 3.95 34.22 2.61
N LEU A 48 3.90 32.96 3.05
CA LEU A 48 4.69 31.89 2.47
C LEU A 48 4.44 31.95 0.96
N ASP A 49 5.49 32.29 0.22
CA ASP A 49 5.41 32.34 -1.23
C ASP A 49 5.15 30.91 -1.73
N VAL A 50 3.92 30.65 -2.16
CA VAL A 50 3.46 29.33 -2.66
C VAL A 50 4.36 28.83 -3.79
N SER A 51 5.04 29.73 -4.48
CA SER A 51 6.00 29.40 -5.55
C SER A 51 7.20 28.59 -5.07
N THR A 52 7.50 28.57 -3.77
CA THR A 52 8.66 27.86 -3.19
C THR A 52 8.35 26.41 -2.80
N LEU A 53 7.06 26.01 -2.72
CA LEU A 53 6.69 24.66 -2.30
C LEU A 53 6.98 23.64 -3.43
N PRO A 54 7.55 22.46 -3.11
CA PRO A 54 7.80 21.45 -4.11
C PRO A 54 6.48 20.90 -4.68
N LEU A 55 6.47 20.55 -5.97
CA LEU A 55 5.33 19.88 -6.58
C LEU A 55 5.10 18.51 -5.92
N PRO A 56 3.84 18.05 -5.80
CA PRO A 56 3.51 16.78 -5.15
C PRO A 56 4.12 15.60 -5.90
N LYS A 57 4.47 14.54 -5.17
CA LYS A 57 5.01 13.31 -5.74
C LYS A 57 3.91 12.53 -6.46
N VAL A 58 4.21 12.01 -7.65
CA VAL A 58 3.30 11.14 -8.40
C VAL A 58 3.38 9.71 -7.86
N GLN A 59 2.22 9.10 -7.60
CA GLN A 59 2.09 7.69 -7.25
C GLN A 59 1.30 6.97 -8.34
N CYS A 60 1.86 5.87 -8.85
CA CYS A 60 1.23 5.06 -9.88
C CYS A 60 0.95 3.66 -9.37
N PHE A 61 -0.22 3.10 -9.74
CA PHE A 61 -0.57 1.70 -9.50
C PHE A 61 -1.13 1.09 -10.76
N VAL A 62 -0.69 -0.13 -11.05
CA VAL A 62 -1.14 -0.93 -12.20
C VAL A 62 -2.13 -1.97 -11.69
N PHE A 63 -3.39 -1.86 -12.11
CA PHE A 63 -4.45 -2.74 -11.68
C PHE A 63 -4.58 -3.91 -12.66
N ASN A 64 -4.17 -5.09 -12.21
CA ASN A 64 -4.25 -6.36 -12.94
C ASN A 64 -3.73 -6.31 -14.39
N VAL A 65 -2.80 -5.37 -14.69
CA VAL A 65 -2.29 -5.10 -16.05
C VAL A 65 -3.39 -4.70 -17.06
N GLU A 66 -4.54 -4.29 -16.58
CA GLU A 66 -5.67 -3.82 -17.42
C GLU A 66 -5.71 -2.31 -17.57
N TYR A 67 -5.42 -1.61 -16.48
CA TYR A 67 -5.28 -0.16 -16.46
C TYR A 67 -4.30 0.30 -15.39
N MET A 68 -3.88 1.53 -15.47
CA MET A 68 -3.01 2.16 -14.48
C MET A 68 -3.52 3.56 -14.16
N ASN A 69 -3.48 3.91 -12.87
CA ASN A 69 -3.71 5.27 -12.41
C ASN A 69 -2.41 5.82 -11.83
N CYS A 70 -2.06 7.02 -12.26
CA CYS A 70 -1.03 7.84 -11.63
C CYS A 70 -1.72 9.03 -10.98
N THR A 71 -1.59 9.19 -9.67
CA THR A 71 -2.24 10.25 -8.90
C THR A 71 -1.22 11.10 -8.17
N TRP A 72 -1.61 12.32 -7.84
CA TRP A 72 -0.85 13.22 -7.00
C TRP A 72 -1.78 13.94 -6.04
N ASN A 73 -1.37 14.01 -4.77
CA ASN A 73 -2.07 14.78 -3.75
C ASN A 73 -1.34 16.09 -3.53
N SER A 74 -2.05 17.18 -3.67
CA SER A 74 -1.58 18.47 -3.20
C SER A 74 -1.88 18.56 -1.71
N SER A 75 -0.86 18.38 -0.88
CA SER A 75 -0.99 18.53 0.59
C SER A 75 -0.86 20.00 1.05
N SER A 76 -0.62 20.91 0.12
CA SER A 76 -0.42 22.34 0.39
C SER A 76 -1.64 23.14 -0.06
N GLU A 77 -2.25 23.87 0.86
CA GLU A 77 -3.20 24.94 0.54
C GLU A 77 -2.43 26.26 0.38
N PRO A 78 -2.74 27.07 -0.65
CA PRO A 78 -3.68 26.83 -1.73
C PRO A 78 -3.18 25.82 -2.74
N GLN A 79 -4.08 24.97 -3.22
CA GLN A 79 -3.73 23.91 -4.17
C GLN A 79 -3.22 24.53 -5.48
N PRO A 80 -2.08 24.03 -6.01
CA PRO A 80 -1.63 24.46 -7.33
C PRO A 80 -2.67 24.04 -8.36
N ASN A 81 -3.09 24.99 -9.15
CA ASN A 81 -4.12 24.78 -10.16
C ASN A 81 -3.63 23.84 -11.27
N ASN A 82 -4.47 22.88 -11.67
CA ASN A 82 -4.36 22.08 -12.89
C ASN A 82 -2.91 21.75 -13.31
N LEU A 83 -2.28 20.90 -12.52
CA LEU A 83 -0.97 20.35 -12.88
C LEU A 83 -1.10 19.45 -14.12
N THR A 84 -0.08 19.42 -14.96
CA THR A 84 0.00 18.54 -16.13
C THR A 84 1.01 17.42 -15.88
N LEU A 85 0.63 16.20 -16.27
CA LEU A 85 1.51 15.04 -16.20
C LEU A 85 2.04 14.72 -17.60
N HIS A 86 3.36 14.64 -17.69
CA HIS A 86 4.04 14.15 -18.88
C HIS A 86 4.65 12.78 -18.60
N TYR A 87 4.54 11.86 -19.55
CA TYR A 87 5.01 10.49 -19.38
C TYR A 87 5.63 9.91 -20.64
N GLY A 88 6.39 8.86 -20.47
CA GLY A 88 6.99 8.12 -21.56
C GLY A 88 7.69 6.87 -21.07
N TYR A 89 8.27 6.13 -22.00
CA TYR A 89 9.12 4.99 -21.70
C TYR A 89 10.55 5.31 -22.05
N ARG A 90 11.49 4.93 -21.18
CA ARG A 90 12.91 5.15 -21.44
C ARG A 90 13.35 4.28 -22.63
N ASN A 91 13.71 4.94 -23.71
CA ASN A 91 14.35 4.34 -24.89
C ASN A 91 15.79 4.84 -24.99
N PHE A 92 16.68 4.00 -25.54
CA PHE A 92 18.04 4.42 -25.86
C PHE A 92 17.97 5.48 -26.97
N GLY A 93 18.08 6.75 -26.60
CA GLY A 93 18.28 7.85 -27.55
C GLY A 93 17.23 8.96 -27.59
N ASP A 94 15.99 8.76 -27.10
CA ASP A 94 14.98 9.82 -27.10
C ASP A 94 14.07 9.73 -25.85
N ASP A 95 14.26 10.68 -24.95
CA ASP A 95 13.42 10.84 -23.75
C ASP A 95 12.20 11.73 -24.00
N LYS A 96 11.56 11.58 -25.15
CA LYS A 96 10.38 12.38 -25.49
C LYS A 96 9.21 11.96 -24.60
N LEU A 97 8.80 12.87 -23.71
CA LEU A 97 7.60 12.71 -22.90
C LEU A 97 6.40 13.30 -23.65
N GLN A 98 5.27 12.61 -23.55
CA GLN A 98 3.97 13.08 -24.03
C GLN A 98 3.07 13.44 -22.85
N GLU A 99 2.15 14.36 -23.07
CA GLU A 99 1.18 14.76 -22.05
C GLU A 99 0.12 13.70 -21.84
N CYS A 100 -0.43 13.64 -20.62
CA CYS A 100 -1.55 12.77 -20.27
C CYS A 100 -2.75 12.99 -21.17
N GLY A 101 -3.30 11.92 -21.75
CA GLY A 101 -4.49 11.97 -22.59
C GLY A 101 -5.81 11.87 -21.82
N HIS A 102 -5.79 11.30 -20.61
CA HIS A 102 -7.00 11.04 -19.80
C HIS A 102 -6.80 11.46 -18.35
N TYR A 103 -7.06 12.74 -18.08
CA TYR A 103 -6.94 13.29 -16.73
C TYR A 103 -8.06 12.81 -15.80
N LEU A 104 -7.70 12.54 -14.55
CA LEU A 104 -8.62 12.36 -13.44
C LEU A 104 -8.80 13.69 -12.71
N PHE A 105 -9.99 13.95 -12.23
CA PHE A 105 -10.32 15.20 -11.56
C PHE A 105 -10.86 14.91 -10.17
N SER A 106 -10.48 15.77 -9.23
CA SER A 106 -11.07 15.88 -7.91
C SER A 106 -11.48 17.34 -7.69
N GLU A 107 -12.74 17.59 -7.36
CA GLU A 107 -13.27 18.95 -7.13
C GLU A 107 -12.96 19.95 -8.28
N GLY A 108 -12.95 19.44 -9.52
CA GLY A 108 -12.68 20.26 -10.71
C GLY A 108 -11.20 20.52 -11.01
N ILE A 109 -10.28 19.96 -10.21
CA ILE A 109 -8.82 20.10 -10.37
C ILE A 109 -8.22 18.77 -10.82
N THR A 110 -7.20 18.82 -11.68
CA THR A 110 -6.48 17.61 -12.10
C THR A 110 -5.80 16.94 -10.90
N SER A 111 -6.14 15.68 -10.65
CA SER A 111 -5.63 14.88 -9.51
C SER A 111 -4.91 13.62 -9.94
N GLY A 112 -4.96 13.27 -11.22
CA GLY A 112 -4.34 12.06 -11.73
C GLY A 112 -4.43 11.92 -13.24
N CYS A 113 -3.86 10.81 -13.73
CA CYS A 113 -3.89 10.38 -15.12
C CYS A 113 -4.21 8.89 -15.18
N TRP A 114 -5.17 8.53 -16.04
CA TRP A 114 -5.54 7.15 -16.32
C TRP A 114 -4.88 6.66 -17.60
N PHE A 115 -4.43 5.41 -17.59
CA PHE A 115 -3.78 4.73 -18.70
C PHE A 115 -4.47 3.41 -18.97
N GLY A 116 -4.80 3.15 -20.23
CA GLY A 116 -5.38 1.88 -20.65
C GLY A 116 -4.33 0.79 -20.84
N LYS A 117 -4.79 -0.46 -21.00
CA LYS A 117 -3.95 -1.65 -21.16
C LYS A 117 -2.88 -1.51 -22.25
N LYS A 118 -3.20 -0.84 -23.37
CA LYS A 118 -2.29 -0.66 -24.51
C LYS A 118 -1.09 0.24 -24.19
N GLU A 119 -1.22 1.07 -23.18
CA GLU A 119 -0.20 2.02 -22.75
C GLU A 119 0.73 1.44 -21.68
N ILE A 120 0.41 0.24 -21.12
CA ILE A 120 1.17 -0.39 -20.04
C ILE A 120 2.20 -1.35 -20.62
N ARG A 121 3.49 -1.12 -20.28
CA ARG A 121 4.62 -1.96 -20.65
C ARG A 121 5.43 -2.31 -19.41
N LEU A 122 5.07 -3.42 -18.75
CA LEU A 122 5.55 -3.78 -17.41
C LEU A 122 7.09 -3.80 -17.28
N TYR A 123 7.79 -4.30 -18.25
CA TYR A 123 9.25 -4.50 -18.15
C TYR A 123 10.08 -3.39 -18.80
N GLN A 124 9.46 -2.23 -19.06
CA GLN A 124 10.13 -1.02 -19.52
C GLN A 124 10.09 0.03 -18.41
N THR A 125 11.16 0.79 -18.26
CA THR A 125 11.18 1.90 -17.31
C THR A 125 10.19 2.97 -17.74
N PHE A 126 9.15 3.19 -16.95
CA PHE A 126 8.16 4.23 -17.14
C PHE A 126 8.66 5.53 -16.50
N VAL A 127 8.60 6.61 -17.23
CA VAL A 127 9.08 7.92 -16.79
C VAL A 127 7.89 8.87 -16.70
N VAL A 128 7.75 9.53 -15.55
CA VAL A 128 6.72 10.56 -15.33
C VAL A 128 7.34 11.85 -14.85
N GLN A 129 6.75 12.96 -15.22
CA GLN A 129 7.13 14.30 -14.81
C GLN A 129 5.89 15.17 -14.63
N LEU A 130 5.68 15.68 -13.42
CA LEU A 130 4.62 16.62 -13.12
C LEU A 130 5.11 18.05 -13.40
N GLN A 131 4.25 18.88 -13.98
CA GLN A 131 4.55 20.26 -14.34
C GLN A 131 3.41 21.18 -13.90
N ASP A 132 3.80 22.38 -13.48
CA ASP A 132 2.89 23.50 -13.28
C ASP A 132 3.01 24.44 -14.51
N PRO A 133 2.00 24.47 -15.40
CA PRO A 133 2.08 25.28 -16.61
C PRO A 133 2.05 26.77 -16.34
N ARG A 134 1.52 27.25 -15.19
CA ARG A 134 1.43 28.68 -14.86
C ARG A 134 2.74 29.23 -14.37
N GLU A 135 3.42 28.48 -13.50
CA GLU A 135 4.69 28.91 -12.93
C GLU A 135 5.91 28.35 -13.67
N HIS A 136 5.69 27.62 -14.77
CA HIS A 136 6.72 26.94 -15.56
C HIS A 136 7.64 26.03 -14.73
N ARG A 137 7.16 25.56 -13.57
CA ARG A 137 7.88 24.63 -12.70
C ARG A 137 7.71 23.20 -13.17
N LYS A 138 8.80 22.45 -13.10
CA LYS A 138 8.80 21.01 -13.44
C LYS A 138 9.38 20.22 -12.28
N GLN A 139 8.71 19.12 -11.93
CA GLN A 139 9.29 18.17 -11.00
C GLN A 139 10.45 17.39 -11.67
N PRO A 140 11.43 16.89 -10.92
CA PRO A 140 12.39 15.93 -11.45
C PRO A 140 11.67 14.71 -12.04
N LYS A 141 12.19 14.16 -13.14
CA LYS A 141 11.64 12.93 -13.74
C LYS A 141 11.69 11.79 -12.73
N GLN A 142 10.56 11.13 -12.50
CA GLN A 142 10.48 9.89 -11.73
C GLN A 142 10.56 8.69 -12.67
N MET A 143 11.39 7.71 -12.33
CA MET A 143 11.54 6.46 -13.06
C MET A 143 10.87 5.34 -12.27
N LEU A 144 9.91 4.68 -12.87
CA LEU A 144 9.09 3.66 -12.25
C LEU A 144 9.24 2.32 -12.96
N LYS A 145 9.32 1.25 -12.20
CA LYS A 145 9.24 -0.13 -12.69
C LYS A 145 7.80 -0.60 -12.49
N LEU A 146 7.03 -0.63 -13.56
CA LEU A 146 5.59 -0.90 -13.48
C LEU A 146 5.27 -2.30 -12.93
N GLN A 147 6.13 -3.28 -13.16
CA GLN A 147 5.98 -4.62 -12.58
C GLN A 147 6.01 -4.63 -11.04
N ASP A 148 6.65 -3.64 -10.41
CA ASP A 148 6.72 -3.51 -8.96
C ASP A 148 5.48 -2.81 -8.36
N LEU A 149 4.61 -2.28 -9.21
CA LEU A 149 3.43 -1.49 -8.85
C LEU A 149 2.10 -2.19 -9.18
N VAL A 150 2.17 -3.49 -9.54
CA VAL A 150 0.98 -4.26 -9.89
C VAL A 150 0.19 -4.61 -8.64
N ILE A 151 -1.11 -4.32 -8.68
CA ILE A 151 -2.12 -4.77 -7.73
C ILE A 151 -3.03 -5.74 -8.47
N PRO A 152 -3.03 -7.04 -8.17
CA PRO A 152 -3.93 -7.99 -8.81
C PRO A 152 -5.38 -7.81 -8.35
N TRP A 153 -6.35 -8.33 -9.10
CA TRP A 153 -7.72 -8.45 -8.62
C TRP A 153 -7.78 -9.42 -7.44
N ALA A 154 -8.76 -9.21 -6.57
CA ALA A 154 -9.07 -10.17 -5.52
C ALA A 154 -9.39 -11.55 -6.12
N PRO A 155 -8.99 -12.65 -5.46
CA PRO A 155 -9.41 -13.99 -5.85
C PRO A 155 -10.93 -14.10 -5.89
N GLU A 156 -11.45 -14.86 -6.86
CA GLU A 156 -12.87 -15.07 -7.07
C GLU A 156 -13.20 -16.58 -7.17
N ASN A 157 -14.50 -16.91 -7.24
CA ASN A 157 -14.99 -18.28 -7.34
C ASN A 157 -14.49 -19.19 -6.21
N LEU A 158 -14.49 -18.64 -4.98
CA LEU A 158 -14.13 -19.45 -3.82
C LEU A 158 -15.09 -20.61 -3.65
N THR A 159 -14.55 -21.81 -3.50
CA THR A 159 -15.33 -23.04 -3.26
C THR A 159 -14.73 -23.83 -2.11
N LEU A 160 -15.58 -24.54 -1.37
CA LEU A 160 -15.19 -25.42 -0.27
C LEU A 160 -15.61 -26.85 -0.57
N ARG A 161 -14.69 -27.80 -0.35
CA ARG A 161 -14.90 -29.22 -0.55
C ARG A 161 -14.44 -30.00 0.68
N ASN A 162 -15.27 -30.91 1.18
CA ASN A 162 -14.83 -31.84 2.22
C ASN A 162 -13.89 -32.89 1.60
N LEU A 163 -12.66 -32.96 2.10
CA LEU A 163 -11.72 -34.03 1.74
C LEU A 163 -11.92 -35.25 2.64
N SER A 164 -12.30 -35.02 3.89
CA SER A 164 -12.68 -36.05 4.87
C SER A 164 -13.62 -35.42 5.90
N GLU A 165 -13.99 -36.17 6.93
CA GLU A 165 -14.81 -35.69 8.05
C GLU A 165 -14.19 -34.53 8.79
N PHE A 166 -12.83 -34.48 8.87
CA PHE A 166 -12.07 -33.49 9.62
C PHE A 166 -11.21 -32.59 8.75
N GLN A 167 -11.37 -32.62 7.42
CA GLN A 167 -10.53 -31.86 6.51
C GLN A 167 -11.35 -31.18 5.41
N VAL A 168 -11.15 -29.86 5.26
CA VAL A 168 -11.78 -29.06 4.21
C VAL A 168 -10.72 -28.45 3.31
N GLU A 169 -11.00 -28.43 2.02
CA GLU A 169 -10.20 -27.75 1.01
C GLU A 169 -10.95 -26.51 0.53
N LEU A 170 -10.29 -25.38 0.61
CA LEU A 170 -10.67 -24.12 -0.03
C LEU A 170 -9.96 -24.03 -1.38
N SER A 171 -10.68 -23.71 -2.45
CA SER A 171 -10.12 -23.41 -3.77
C SER A 171 -10.65 -22.08 -4.29
N TRP A 172 -9.87 -21.44 -5.16
CA TRP A 172 -10.21 -20.14 -5.76
C TRP A 172 -9.65 -20.04 -7.17
N SER A 173 -10.04 -19.01 -7.89
CA SER A 173 -9.48 -18.66 -9.19
C SER A 173 -9.04 -17.20 -9.23
N ASN A 174 -8.11 -16.88 -10.12
CA ASN A 174 -7.74 -15.53 -10.49
C ASN A 174 -7.97 -15.34 -11.99
N ARG A 175 -8.36 -14.13 -12.42
CA ARG A 175 -8.64 -13.88 -13.85
C ARG A 175 -7.40 -13.94 -14.72
N TYR A 176 -6.27 -13.46 -14.20
CA TYR A 176 -5.02 -13.31 -14.95
C TYR A 176 -3.83 -13.53 -14.04
N LEU A 177 -2.67 -13.77 -14.66
CA LEU A 177 -1.37 -13.79 -13.98
C LEU A 177 -1.16 -14.93 -12.97
N ASP A 178 -1.85 -16.05 -13.11
CA ASP A 178 -1.83 -17.16 -12.15
C ASP A 178 -0.42 -17.58 -11.72
N HIS A 179 0.52 -17.67 -12.67
CA HIS A 179 1.91 -18.04 -12.39
C HIS A 179 2.74 -16.94 -11.70
N CYS A 180 2.21 -15.72 -11.69
CA CYS A 180 2.85 -14.56 -11.08
C CYS A 180 2.28 -14.19 -9.70
N LEU A 181 1.37 -14.99 -9.17
CA LEU A 181 0.69 -14.68 -7.91
C LEU A 181 1.16 -15.57 -6.76
N GLU A 182 1.22 -15.00 -5.60
CA GLU A 182 1.21 -15.66 -4.31
C GLU A 182 -0.03 -15.22 -3.54
N HIS A 183 -0.50 -16.09 -2.65
CA HIS A 183 -1.77 -15.91 -1.97
C HIS A 183 -1.60 -15.90 -0.46
N LEU A 184 -2.47 -15.17 0.21
CA LEU A 184 -2.62 -15.21 1.66
C LEU A 184 -4.05 -15.63 1.98
N VAL A 185 -4.19 -16.79 2.59
CA VAL A 185 -5.47 -17.29 3.11
C VAL A 185 -5.61 -16.82 4.56
N GLN A 186 -6.75 -16.24 4.88
CA GLN A 186 -7.15 -16.01 6.26
C GLN A 186 -8.38 -16.87 6.58
N TYR A 187 -8.35 -17.52 7.74
CA TYR A 187 -9.51 -18.24 8.25
C TYR A 187 -9.65 -18.06 9.77
N ARG A 188 -10.87 -18.20 10.25
CA ARG A 188 -11.20 -18.26 11.67
C ARG A 188 -12.51 -19.01 11.88
N SER A 189 -12.68 -19.63 13.03
CA SER A 189 -13.99 -20.11 13.48
C SER A 189 -14.76 -19.00 14.20
N ASP A 190 -16.05 -19.21 14.42
CA ASP A 190 -16.93 -18.33 15.24
C ASP A 190 -16.51 -18.24 16.70
N ARG A 191 -15.65 -19.18 17.17
CA ARG A 191 -15.09 -19.22 18.54
C ARG A 191 -13.70 -18.58 18.63
N ASP A 192 -13.06 -18.24 17.52
CA ASP A 192 -11.73 -17.64 17.48
C ASP A 192 -11.80 -16.11 17.64
N ARG A 193 -10.89 -15.55 18.43
CA ARG A 193 -10.80 -14.09 18.62
C ARG A 193 -10.04 -13.39 17.49
N SER A 194 -9.17 -14.10 16.78
CA SER A 194 -8.30 -13.57 15.72
C SER A 194 -8.33 -14.43 14.47
N TRP A 195 -7.90 -13.84 13.37
CA TRP A 195 -7.69 -14.56 12.12
C TRP A 195 -6.38 -15.33 12.17
N THR A 196 -6.40 -16.54 11.61
CA THR A 196 -5.20 -17.32 11.31
C THR A 196 -4.82 -17.05 9.86
N GLU A 197 -3.54 -16.81 9.60
CA GLU A 197 -3.00 -16.52 8.27
C GLU A 197 -2.14 -17.67 7.77
N GLN A 198 -2.28 -18.00 6.49
CA GLN A 198 -1.46 -19.00 5.81
C GLN A 198 -1.07 -18.50 4.43
N SER A 199 0.24 -18.42 4.19
CA SER A 199 0.79 -18.16 2.85
C SER A 199 0.67 -19.39 1.97
N VAL A 200 0.30 -19.19 0.71
CA VAL A 200 0.18 -20.23 -0.31
C VAL A 200 0.87 -19.76 -1.58
N ASP A 201 1.92 -20.48 -1.95
CA ASP A 201 2.71 -20.17 -3.15
C ASP A 201 2.12 -20.87 -4.38
N HIS A 202 1.85 -20.14 -5.44
CA HIS A 202 1.48 -20.63 -6.78
C HIS A 202 0.32 -21.65 -6.86
N ARG A 203 -0.29 -22.03 -5.76
CA ARG A 203 -1.43 -22.95 -5.71
C ARG A 203 -2.72 -22.16 -5.54
N HIS A 204 -3.79 -22.68 -6.14
CA HIS A 204 -5.12 -22.10 -6.03
C HIS A 204 -6.01 -22.88 -5.07
N SER A 205 -5.38 -23.59 -4.12
CA SER A 205 -6.10 -24.29 -3.06
C SER A 205 -5.29 -24.33 -1.77
N PHE A 206 -6.01 -24.43 -0.67
CA PHE A 206 -5.52 -24.57 0.69
C PHE A 206 -6.34 -25.60 1.43
N SER A 207 -5.69 -26.56 2.06
CA SER A 207 -6.38 -27.57 2.88
C SER A 207 -6.21 -27.25 4.36
N LEU A 208 -7.32 -27.12 5.07
CA LEU A 208 -7.34 -26.97 6.52
C LEU A 208 -7.60 -28.37 7.14
N PRO A 209 -6.60 -28.95 7.81
CA PRO A 209 -6.77 -30.18 8.56
C PRO A 209 -7.45 -29.90 9.90
N SER A 210 -8.12 -30.90 10.45
CA SER A 210 -8.68 -30.87 11.81
C SER A 210 -9.74 -29.79 12.02
N VAL A 211 -10.72 -29.70 11.11
CA VAL A 211 -11.90 -28.87 11.29
C VAL A 211 -12.90 -29.52 12.23
N ASP A 212 -13.62 -28.70 12.99
CA ASP A 212 -14.70 -29.11 13.87
C ASP A 212 -16.04 -28.76 13.21
N ALA A 213 -16.82 -29.76 12.86
CA ALA A 213 -18.11 -29.58 12.20
C ALA A 213 -19.15 -28.79 13.03
N GLN A 214 -18.92 -28.63 14.33
CA GLN A 214 -19.80 -27.86 15.22
C GLN A 214 -19.44 -26.36 15.26
N LYS A 215 -18.40 -25.93 14.52
CA LYS A 215 -17.98 -24.55 14.38
C LYS A 215 -18.29 -24.01 13.00
N LEU A 216 -18.54 -22.71 12.93
CA LEU A 216 -18.67 -21.99 11.67
C LEU A 216 -17.34 -21.35 11.32
N TYR A 217 -16.68 -21.84 10.29
CA TYR A 217 -15.44 -21.27 9.79
C TYR A 217 -15.72 -20.23 8.70
N THR A 218 -14.99 -19.16 8.72
CA THR A 218 -15.00 -18.13 7.67
C THR A 218 -13.63 -18.09 7.03
N PHE A 219 -13.57 -18.11 5.69
CA PHE A 219 -12.37 -18.06 4.88
C PHE A 219 -12.41 -16.85 3.96
N ARG A 220 -11.24 -16.26 3.69
CA ARG A 220 -11.01 -15.26 2.66
C ARG A 220 -9.60 -15.34 2.14
N VAL A 221 -9.40 -14.89 0.90
CA VAL A 221 -8.09 -14.97 0.22
C VAL A 221 -7.78 -13.62 -0.41
N ARG A 222 -6.50 -13.25 -0.43
CA ARG A 222 -5.98 -12.14 -1.23
C ARG A 222 -4.70 -12.56 -1.93
N SER A 223 -4.37 -11.85 -2.99
CA SER A 223 -3.22 -12.16 -3.84
C SER A 223 -2.27 -10.97 -3.96
N ARG A 224 -1.00 -11.24 -4.22
CA ARG A 224 -0.05 -10.20 -4.67
C ARG A 224 0.87 -10.78 -5.73
N TYR A 225 1.54 -9.87 -6.45
CA TYR A 225 2.54 -10.23 -7.43
C TYR A 225 3.74 -10.83 -6.72
N ASN A 226 4.17 -12.03 -7.13
CA ASN A 226 5.28 -12.73 -6.49
C ASN A 226 6.64 -12.16 -6.95
N PRO A 227 7.71 -12.38 -6.17
CA PRO A 227 9.04 -11.84 -6.48
C PRO A 227 9.65 -12.33 -7.79
N LEU A 228 9.15 -13.41 -8.41
CA LEU A 228 9.64 -13.91 -9.70
C LEU A 228 9.19 -13.02 -10.87
N CYS A 229 8.05 -12.37 -10.72
CA CYS A 229 7.46 -11.52 -11.76
C CYS A 229 7.66 -10.02 -11.52
N GLY A 230 7.92 -9.62 -10.27
CA GLY A 230 8.15 -8.24 -9.87
C GLY A 230 8.24 -8.09 -8.36
N SER A 231 8.79 -6.99 -7.88
CA SER A 231 8.94 -6.72 -6.44
C SER A 231 7.70 -6.06 -5.83
N ALA A 232 6.50 -6.36 -6.37
CA ALA A 232 5.26 -5.73 -5.92
C ALA A 232 4.96 -6.06 -4.45
N GLN A 233 4.86 -5.01 -3.64
CA GLN A 233 4.56 -5.10 -2.22
C GLN A 233 3.06 -5.01 -1.92
N HIS A 234 2.24 -4.81 -2.96
CA HIS A 234 0.83 -4.50 -2.83
C HIS A 234 -0.03 -5.75 -2.93
N TRP A 235 -0.83 -5.97 -1.89
CA TRP A 235 -1.87 -6.98 -1.90
C TRP A 235 -3.12 -6.48 -2.63
N SER A 236 -3.85 -7.41 -3.25
CA SER A 236 -5.23 -7.18 -3.69
C SER A 236 -6.15 -6.91 -2.49
N ASP A 237 -7.37 -6.49 -2.77
CA ASP A 237 -8.45 -6.61 -1.81
C ASP A 237 -8.67 -8.07 -1.42
N TRP A 238 -9.34 -8.28 -0.28
CA TRP A 238 -9.80 -9.60 0.11
C TRP A 238 -10.93 -10.05 -0.80
N SER A 239 -10.94 -11.36 -1.11
CA SER A 239 -12.11 -12.00 -1.71
C SER A 239 -13.35 -11.81 -0.85
N TYR A 240 -14.53 -11.99 -1.43
CA TYR A 240 -15.73 -12.21 -0.63
C TYR A 240 -15.51 -13.42 0.27
N PRO A 241 -15.93 -13.35 1.55
CA PRO A 241 -15.76 -14.45 2.47
C PRO A 241 -16.69 -15.63 2.09
N ILE A 242 -16.21 -16.86 2.34
CA ILE A 242 -16.99 -18.07 2.22
C ILE A 242 -17.02 -18.79 3.57
N HIS A 243 -18.12 -19.51 3.86
CA HIS A 243 -18.35 -20.13 5.16
C HIS A 243 -18.47 -21.65 5.03
N TRP A 244 -17.96 -22.35 6.05
CA TRP A 244 -18.05 -23.80 6.18
C TRP A 244 -18.46 -24.19 7.61
N GLY A 245 -19.30 -25.22 7.74
CA GLY A 245 -19.78 -25.72 9.01
C GLY A 245 -21.22 -25.30 9.32
N SER A 246 -21.74 -25.71 10.46
CA SER A 246 -23.11 -25.44 10.85
C SER A 246 -23.24 -24.29 11.83
N ASN A 247 -24.12 -23.36 11.53
CA ASN A 247 -24.54 -22.33 12.46
C ASN A 247 -25.76 -22.86 13.24
N THR A 248 -25.54 -23.74 14.19
CA THR A 248 -26.63 -24.32 15.02
C THR A 248 -27.25 -23.29 15.99
N SER A 249 -26.76 -22.07 16.02
CA SER A 249 -27.19 -21.03 16.99
C SER A 249 -28.07 -19.92 16.42
N LYS A 250 -28.49 -19.99 15.15
CA LYS A 250 -29.50 -19.05 14.63
C LYS A 250 -30.67 -19.79 14.03
N GLY A 251 -31.65 -20.07 14.91
CA GLY A 251 -32.95 -20.55 14.53
C GLY A 251 -33.67 -19.59 13.60
N GLN A 252 -34.51 -20.22 12.77
CA GLN A 252 -35.66 -19.70 12.07
C GLN A 252 -35.49 -18.53 11.12
N CYS A 253 -35.42 -18.86 9.84
CA CYS A 253 -36.04 -18.02 8.81
C CYS A 253 -37.54 -17.87 9.14
N PRO A 254 -38.12 -16.68 9.08
CA PRO A 254 -39.55 -16.54 9.10
C PRO A 254 -40.09 -17.13 7.77
N GLU A 255 -40.91 -18.17 7.89
CA GLU A 255 -41.76 -18.63 6.79
C GLU A 255 -42.65 -17.46 6.35
N PHE A 256 -42.47 -17.02 5.12
CA PHE A 256 -43.46 -16.19 4.44
C PHE A 256 -44.65 -17.10 4.08
N LEU A 257 -45.72 -16.99 4.85
CA LEU A 257 -47.03 -17.51 4.47
C LEU A 257 -47.53 -16.68 3.28
N PRO A 258 -47.91 -17.30 2.16
CA PRO A 258 -48.64 -16.61 1.10
C PRO A 258 -50.08 -16.39 1.52
N SER A 259 -50.54 -15.19 1.49
CA SER A 259 -51.94 -14.78 1.52
C SER A 259 -52.49 -14.60 0.12
#